data_566627dc0d787b3ef80586e47af28e19
#
_entry.id   566627dc0d787b3ef80586e47af28e19
#
_cell.length_a   1.000
_cell.length_b   1.000
_cell.length_c   1.000
_cell.angle_alpha   90.00
_cell.angle_beta   90.00
_cell.angle_gamma   90.00
#
_symmetry.space_group_name_H-M   'P 1'
#
loop_
_entity.id
_entity.type
_entity.pdbx_description
1 polymer ?
#
loop_
_entity_poly.entity_id
_entity_poly.type
_entity_poly.pdbx_seq_one_letter_code
_entity_poly.pdbx_strand_id
1 'polypeptide(L)'
;MNKQKIIRYLQSIVAIPMMAVVMPLAGVNNIPDAVAPNDNKIEISSSAITTQEKEDLKEKADTIDTFLESRDSVLAGYGSKFVEEARKNDIDWRLLVAITGRETTFGRNMCKNPKAPNNPFGWGSCKFGFKSIDESIEKVSESLGGNNENTAHHYDGKTTTQILRKYNSVIPNYPKEVIKIMKLIDASDPI
;
A
#
# COMPACT_ATOMS: atom_id res chain seq x y z
N MET A 1 -11.81 0.19 -15.59
CA MET A 1 -12.43 0.06 -14.26
C MET A 1 -13.39 -1.12 -14.31
N ASN A 2 -13.07 -2.20 -13.64
CA ASN A 2 -13.78 -3.48 -13.78
C ASN A 2 -15.13 -3.42 -13.05
N LYS A 3 -16.25 -3.74 -13.74
CA LYS A 3 -17.62 -3.70 -13.19
C LYS A 3 -17.80 -4.47 -11.88
N GLN A 4 -16.97 -5.48 -11.61
CA GLN A 4 -17.00 -6.26 -10.36
C GLN A 4 -16.47 -5.47 -9.13
N LYS A 5 -15.57 -4.51 -9.29
CA LYS A 5 -15.10 -3.66 -8.18
C LYS A 5 -16.20 -2.70 -7.70
N ILE A 6 -17.10 -2.27 -8.58
CA ILE A 6 -18.23 -1.38 -8.23
C ILE A 6 -19.29 -2.11 -7.39
N ILE A 7 -19.54 -3.39 -7.65
CA ILE A 7 -20.58 -4.17 -6.94
C ILE A 7 -20.19 -4.44 -5.49
N ARG A 8 -18.90 -4.63 -5.19
CA ARG A 8 -18.43 -4.85 -3.80
C ARG A 8 -18.51 -3.59 -2.93
N TYR A 9 -18.42 -2.41 -3.52
CA TYR A 9 -18.57 -1.14 -2.79
C TYR A 9 -20.02 -0.83 -2.40
N LEU A 10 -21.01 -1.36 -3.13
CA LEU A 10 -22.44 -1.10 -2.87
C LEU A 10 -23.08 -2.02 -1.82
N GLN A 11 -22.40 -3.09 -1.39
CA GLN A 11 -22.94 -4.04 -0.40
C GLN A 11 -22.64 -3.68 1.07
N SER A 12 -21.92 -2.59 1.35
CA SER A 12 -21.60 -2.15 2.71
C SER A 12 -22.51 -1.07 3.27
N ILE A 13 -23.65 -0.78 2.63
CA ILE A 13 -24.64 0.14 3.20
C ILE A 13 -25.55 -0.65 4.13
N VAL A 14 -25.17 -0.72 5.40
CA VAL A 14 -26.02 -1.20 6.50
C VAL A 14 -27.16 -0.20 6.68
N ALA A 15 -28.39 -0.65 6.46
CA ALA A 15 -29.60 0.13 6.73
C ALA A 15 -29.71 0.41 8.23
N ILE A 16 -29.64 1.68 8.61
CA ILE A 16 -29.97 2.15 9.95
C ILE A 16 -31.47 2.33 10.01
N PRO A 17 -32.22 1.71 10.94
CA PRO A 17 -33.64 1.92 11.07
C PRO A 17 -33.93 3.33 11.63
N MET A 18 -34.73 4.09 10.88
CA MET A 18 -35.28 5.38 11.31
C MET A 18 -36.26 5.13 12.48
N MET A 19 -35.88 5.52 13.71
CA MET A 19 -36.86 5.71 14.79
C MET A 19 -37.44 7.11 14.67
N ALA A 20 -38.70 7.17 14.26
CA ALA A 20 -39.51 8.38 14.35
C ALA A 20 -39.92 8.60 15.79
N VAL A 21 -39.38 9.63 16.45
CA VAL A 21 -39.89 10.13 17.72
C VAL A 21 -40.87 11.26 17.43
N VAL A 22 -42.16 10.99 17.67
CA VAL A 22 -43.20 12.00 17.66
C VAL A 22 -43.23 12.67 19.06
N MET A 23 -42.99 13.97 19.12
CA MET A 23 -43.24 14.78 20.32
C MET A 23 -44.38 15.77 20.08
N PRO A 24 -45.25 15.99 21.09
CA PRO A 24 -46.42 16.83 20.92
C PRO A 24 -46.09 18.34 21.03
N LEU A 25 -46.85 19.13 20.27
CA LEU A 25 -46.87 20.60 20.31
C LEU A 25 -47.36 21.11 21.68
N ALA A 26 -46.58 21.98 22.29
CA ALA A 26 -47.09 22.99 23.18
C ALA A 26 -46.42 24.32 22.83
N GLY A 27 -47.20 25.31 22.43
CA GLY A 27 -46.73 26.58 21.96
C GLY A 27 -46.22 27.49 23.07
N VAL A 28 -45.27 28.37 22.70
CA VAL A 28 -45.21 29.79 23.21
C VAL A 28 -44.47 30.63 22.16
N ASN A 29 -45.08 31.75 21.80
CA ASN A 29 -44.51 32.80 20.95
C ASN A 29 -43.33 33.46 21.67
N ASN A 30 -42.20 33.60 20.99
CA ASN A 30 -41.33 34.79 21.00
C ASN A 30 -40.26 34.65 19.90
N ILE A 31 -40.31 35.51 18.89
CA ILE A 31 -39.25 35.67 17.92
C ILE A 31 -38.30 36.74 18.45
N PRO A 32 -37.01 36.52 18.45
CA PRO A 32 -36.11 37.48 17.88
C PRO A 32 -35.08 36.84 16.87
N ASP A 33 -34.94 37.59 15.80
CA ASP A 33 -33.83 37.74 14.90
C ASP A 33 -33.01 36.55 14.38
N ALA A 34 -33.00 36.55 13.07
CA ALA A 34 -32.23 35.76 12.12
C ALA A 34 -30.79 35.46 12.53
N VAL A 35 -30.50 34.19 12.80
CA VAL A 35 -29.18 33.61 12.62
C VAL A 35 -29.22 32.86 11.31
N ALA A 36 -28.38 33.31 10.37
CA ALA A 36 -28.19 32.64 9.09
C ALA A 36 -27.80 31.17 9.28
N PRO A 37 -28.32 30.23 8.47
CA PRO A 37 -27.88 28.86 8.49
C PRO A 37 -26.39 28.78 8.11
N ASN A 38 -25.58 28.32 9.04
CA ASN A 38 -24.20 27.96 8.79
C ASN A 38 -24.22 26.67 7.96
N ASP A 39 -24.23 26.82 6.64
CA ASP A 39 -24.04 25.74 5.68
C ASP A 39 -22.60 25.20 5.81
N ASN A 40 -22.34 24.46 6.87
CA ASN A 40 -21.19 23.54 6.89
C ASN A 40 -21.51 22.38 5.96
N LYS A 41 -21.48 22.68 4.67
CA LYS A 41 -21.36 21.68 3.62
C LYS A 41 -20.02 20.95 3.84
N ILE A 42 -20.10 19.78 4.50
CA ILE A 42 -18.99 18.85 4.53
C ILE A 42 -18.77 18.40 3.09
N GLU A 43 -17.92 19.13 2.40
CA GLU A 43 -17.37 18.64 1.13
C GLU A 43 -16.50 17.45 1.48
N ILE A 44 -17.05 16.25 1.27
CA ILE A 44 -16.25 15.02 1.22
C ILE A 44 -15.45 15.12 -0.08
N SER A 45 -14.35 15.90 -0.01
CA SER A 45 -13.35 15.94 -1.07
C SER A 45 -12.64 14.61 -1.06
N SER A 46 -12.87 13.81 -2.09
CA SER A 46 -12.13 12.58 -2.34
C SER A 46 -10.63 12.89 -2.37
N SER A 47 -9.86 12.23 -1.50
CA SER A 47 -8.41 12.02 -1.54
C SER A 47 -7.46 13.09 -1.02
N ALA A 48 -7.84 14.00 -0.14
CA ALA A 48 -6.83 14.69 0.66
C ALA A 48 -6.32 13.74 1.75
N ILE A 49 -5.07 13.25 1.61
CA ILE A 49 -4.37 12.50 2.66
C ILE A 49 -4.37 13.36 3.93
N THR A 50 -4.86 12.81 5.05
CA THR A 50 -4.88 13.52 6.34
C THR A 50 -3.46 13.80 6.83
N THR A 51 -3.30 14.77 7.73
CA THR A 51 -1.99 15.05 8.35
C THR A 51 -1.45 13.81 9.06
N GLN A 52 -2.30 13.10 9.80
CA GLN A 52 -1.94 11.86 10.49
C GLN A 52 -1.48 10.76 9.53
N GLU A 53 -2.15 10.59 8.40
CA GLU A 53 -1.74 9.60 7.37
C GLU A 53 -0.40 9.96 6.76
N LYS A 54 -0.11 11.26 6.56
CA LYS A 54 1.21 11.69 6.07
C LYS A 54 2.32 11.39 7.07
N GLU A 55 2.07 11.59 8.35
CA GLU A 55 3.02 11.28 9.42
C GLU A 55 3.29 9.77 9.48
N ASP A 56 2.25 8.92 9.44
CA ASP A 56 2.39 7.46 9.40
C ASP A 56 3.18 6.96 8.17
N LEU A 57 2.90 7.53 6.98
CA LEU A 57 3.65 7.19 5.78
C LEU A 57 5.12 7.60 5.89
N LYS A 58 5.40 8.77 6.49
CA LYS A 58 6.77 9.23 6.71
C LYS A 58 7.52 8.34 7.69
N GLU A 59 6.92 7.98 8.82
CA GLU A 59 7.49 7.08 9.81
C GLU A 59 7.88 5.72 9.20
N LYS A 60 6.98 5.12 8.42
CA LYS A 60 7.26 3.89 7.67
C LYS A 60 8.41 4.05 6.67
N ALA A 61 8.48 5.19 5.98
CA ALA A 61 9.55 5.47 5.03
C ALA A 61 10.91 5.60 5.74
N ASP A 62 10.95 6.34 6.86
CA ASP A 62 12.15 6.51 7.67
C ASP A 62 12.62 5.16 8.27
N THR A 63 11.67 4.29 8.70
CA THR A 63 11.96 2.93 9.18
C THR A 63 12.60 2.09 8.07
N ILE A 64 12.07 2.12 6.85
CA ILE A 64 12.65 1.42 5.70
C ILE A 64 14.07 1.93 5.42
N ASP A 65 14.27 3.24 5.36
CA ASP A 65 15.57 3.80 5.03
C ASP A 65 16.61 3.47 6.10
N THR A 66 16.27 3.61 7.40
CA THR A 66 17.13 3.18 8.53
C THR A 66 17.50 1.69 8.41
N PHE A 67 16.51 0.85 8.10
CA PHE A 67 16.74 -0.59 7.92
C PHE A 67 17.68 -0.88 6.75
N LEU A 68 17.52 -0.20 5.62
CA LEU A 68 18.34 -0.38 4.42
C LEU A 68 19.76 0.16 4.61
N GLU A 69 19.91 1.32 5.26
CA GLU A 69 21.20 1.92 5.61
C GLU A 69 22.02 0.98 6.50
N SER A 70 21.40 0.40 7.54
CA SER A 70 22.07 -0.57 8.43
C SER A 70 22.61 -1.82 7.73
N ARG A 71 22.29 -2.00 6.45
CA ARG A 71 22.68 -3.12 5.60
C ARG A 71 23.53 -2.72 4.39
N ASP A 72 24.04 -1.48 4.36
CA ASP A 72 24.79 -0.93 3.23
C ASP A 72 24.05 -1.14 1.89
N SER A 73 22.74 -0.95 1.90
CA SER A 73 21.88 -1.17 0.74
C SER A 73 21.96 -0.01 -0.25
N VAL A 74 22.07 -0.31 -1.54
CA VAL A 74 21.95 0.68 -2.61
C VAL A 74 20.50 1.18 -2.78
N LEU A 75 19.55 0.60 -2.05
CA LEU A 75 18.14 1.00 -2.01
C LEU A 75 17.83 1.96 -0.83
N ALA A 76 18.81 2.34 -0.01
CA ALA A 76 18.64 3.38 1.00
C ALA A 76 18.26 4.71 0.32
N GLY A 77 17.34 5.45 0.94
CA GLY A 77 16.77 6.68 0.36
C GLY A 77 15.54 6.44 -0.54
N TYR A 78 15.14 5.19 -0.78
CA TYR A 78 13.90 4.85 -1.52
C TYR A 78 12.72 4.54 -0.58
N GLY A 79 12.83 4.75 0.73
CA GLY A 79 11.79 4.44 1.71
C GLY A 79 10.44 5.04 1.35
N SER A 80 10.40 6.34 1.04
CA SER A 80 9.17 7.02 0.61
C SER A 80 8.56 6.39 -0.64
N LYS A 81 9.38 6.02 -1.63
CA LYS A 81 8.88 5.38 -2.87
C LYS A 81 8.29 4.00 -2.59
N PHE A 82 8.94 3.20 -1.74
CA PHE A 82 8.43 1.88 -1.34
C PHE A 82 7.07 1.99 -0.65
N VAL A 83 6.93 2.89 0.32
CA VAL A 83 5.69 3.07 1.09
C VAL A 83 4.56 3.63 0.22
N GLU A 84 4.84 4.62 -0.61
CA GLU A 84 3.86 5.21 -1.51
C GLU A 84 3.29 4.19 -2.50
N GLU A 85 4.17 3.41 -3.16
CA GLU A 85 3.73 2.41 -4.12
C GLU A 85 3.01 1.23 -3.45
N ALA A 86 3.43 0.83 -2.25
CA ALA A 86 2.72 -0.19 -1.48
C ALA A 86 1.29 0.28 -1.14
N ARG A 87 1.12 1.53 -0.69
CA ARG A 87 -0.17 2.13 -0.40
C ARG A 87 -1.06 2.23 -1.65
N LYS A 88 -0.52 2.71 -2.77
CA LYS A 88 -1.25 2.81 -4.05
C LYS A 88 -1.80 1.47 -4.53
N ASN A 89 -1.08 0.41 -4.23
CA ASN A 89 -1.38 -0.93 -4.74
C ASN A 89 -1.97 -1.88 -3.69
N ASP A 90 -2.34 -1.35 -2.51
CA ASP A 90 -2.99 -2.09 -1.40
C ASP A 90 -2.20 -3.34 -0.99
N ILE A 91 -0.88 -3.21 -0.85
CA ILE A 91 0.00 -4.26 -0.33
C ILE A 91 0.71 -3.78 0.94
N ASP A 92 1.19 -4.75 1.74
CA ASP A 92 1.94 -4.45 2.96
C ASP A 92 3.19 -3.61 2.64
N TRP A 93 3.39 -2.49 3.35
CA TRP A 93 4.45 -1.52 3.11
C TRP A 93 5.88 -2.09 3.20
N ARG A 94 6.07 -3.21 3.92
CA ARG A 94 7.35 -3.93 4.07
C ARG A 94 7.61 -4.93 2.95
N LEU A 95 6.56 -5.34 2.23
CA LEU A 95 6.60 -6.48 1.32
C LEU A 95 7.67 -6.33 0.24
N LEU A 96 7.67 -5.18 -0.43
CA LEU A 96 8.60 -4.91 -1.54
C LEU A 96 10.06 -4.97 -1.07
N VAL A 97 10.37 -4.30 0.03
CA VAL A 97 11.72 -4.29 0.62
C VAL A 97 12.14 -5.69 1.04
N ALA A 98 11.24 -6.46 1.67
CA ALA A 98 11.55 -7.82 2.10
C ALA A 98 11.82 -8.76 0.91
N ILE A 99 11.12 -8.59 -0.22
CA ILE A 99 11.40 -9.33 -1.46
C ILE A 99 12.80 -8.98 -1.97
N THR A 100 13.19 -7.69 -2.06
CA THR A 100 14.55 -7.33 -2.50
C THR A 100 15.61 -7.91 -1.59
N GLY A 101 15.34 -8.00 -0.29
CA GLY A 101 16.22 -8.64 0.68
C GLY A 101 16.47 -10.10 0.37
N ARG A 102 15.42 -10.84 0.02
CA ARG A 102 15.51 -12.27 -0.31
C ARG A 102 16.14 -12.52 -1.69
N GLU A 103 15.82 -11.69 -2.67
CA GLU A 103 16.24 -11.89 -4.06
C GLU A 103 17.67 -11.40 -4.33
N THR A 104 18.01 -10.21 -3.87
CA THR A 104 19.23 -9.51 -4.25
C THR A 104 20.04 -8.98 -3.07
N THR A 105 19.75 -9.44 -1.86
CA THR A 105 20.39 -8.93 -0.64
C THR A 105 20.27 -7.39 -0.57
N PHE A 106 19.02 -6.90 -0.68
CA PHE A 106 18.68 -5.48 -0.69
C PHE A 106 19.40 -4.70 -1.81
N GLY A 107 19.39 -5.24 -3.02
CA GLY A 107 19.98 -4.61 -4.21
C GLY A 107 21.50 -4.76 -4.33
N ARG A 108 22.22 -5.29 -3.33
CA ARG A 108 23.68 -5.47 -3.40
C ARG A 108 24.10 -6.50 -4.46
N ASN A 109 23.25 -7.47 -4.73
CA ASN A 109 23.48 -8.54 -5.72
C ASN A 109 22.39 -8.51 -6.80
N MET A 110 22.21 -7.36 -7.46
CA MET A 110 21.26 -7.23 -8.57
C MET A 110 21.59 -8.20 -9.71
N CYS A 111 20.61 -8.38 -10.58
CA CYS A 111 20.77 -9.19 -11.78
C CYS A 111 22.05 -8.85 -12.55
N LYS A 112 22.92 -9.82 -12.77
CA LYS A 112 24.18 -9.64 -13.51
C LYS A 112 23.98 -9.51 -15.02
N ASN A 113 22.79 -9.82 -15.54
CA ASN A 113 22.46 -9.70 -16.94
C ASN A 113 22.42 -8.22 -17.34
N PRO A 114 23.24 -7.75 -18.32
CA PRO A 114 23.20 -6.36 -18.78
C PRO A 114 21.85 -5.92 -19.34
N LYS A 115 21.02 -6.87 -19.77
CA LYS A 115 19.63 -6.61 -20.23
C LYS A 115 18.63 -6.46 -19.08
N ALA A 116 19.07 -6.66 -17.84
CA ALA A 116 18.24 -6.56 -16.64
C ALA A 116 18.77 -5.52 -15.62
N PRO A 117 19.08 -4.26 -16.04
CA PRO A 117 19.49 -3.22 -15.12
C PRO A 117 18.35 -2.86 -14.15
N ASN A 118 18.70 -2.28 -13.02
CA ASN A 118 17.74 -1.74 -12.04
C ASN A 118 16.66 -2.75 -11.59
N ASN A 119 17.02 -4.04 -11.47
CA ASN A 119 16.10 -5.10 -11.09
C ASN A 119 16.48 -5.71 -9.73
N PRO A 120 16.17 -5.02 -8.60
CA PRO A 120 16.47 -5.52 -7.26
C PRO A 120 15.55 -6.66 -6.83
N PHE A 121 14.48 -6.91 -7.57
CA PHE A 121 13.48 -7.93 -7.28
C PHE A 121 13.77 -9.29 -7.94
N GLY A 122 14.78 -9.41 -8.81
CA GLY A 122 14.93 -10.61 -9.63
C GLY A 122 13.73 -10.86 -10.56
N TRP A 123 12.91 -9.84 -10.79
CA TRP A 123 11.66 -9.92 -11.54
C TRP A 123 11.87 -10.47 -12.93
N GLY A 124 10.94 -11.36 -13.36
CA GLY A 124 11.05 -12.01 -14.65
C GLY A 124 12.30 -12.89 -14.80
N SER A 125 12.81 -13.45 -13.70
CA SER A 125 14.03 -14.29 -13.68
C SER A 125 15.25 -13.56 -14.27
N CYS A 126 15.38 -12.26 -14.03
CA CYS A 126 16.46 -11.41 -14.56
C CYS A 126 16.58 -11.42 -16.10
N LYS A 127 15.48 -11.63 -16.82
CA LYS A 127 15.48 -11.60 -18.30
C LYS A 127 15.38 -10.19 -18.88
N PHE A 128 14.83 -9.25 -18.10
CA PHE A 128 14.69 -7.83 -18.45
C PHE A 128 14.92 -6.96 -17.24
N GLY A 129 15.19 -5.69 -17.45
CA GLY A 129 15.38 -4.69 -16.41
C GLY A 129 14.37 -3.55 -16.50
N PHE A 130 14.66 -2.50 -15.76
CA PHE A 130 13.87 -1.28 -15.66
C PHE A 130 14.74 -0.06 -15.99
N LYS A 131 14.12 1.07 -16.33
CA LYS A 131 14.84 2.31 -16.61
C LYS A 131 15.51 2.89 -15.36
N SER A 132 14.86 2.68 -14.19
CA SER A 132 15.35 3.13 -12.89
C SER A 132 14.88 2.18 -11.78
N ILE A 133 15.42 2.37 -10.57
CA ILE A 133 14.93 1.71 -9.35
C ILE A 133 13.48 2.12 -9.07
N ASP A 134 13.14 3.42 -9.25
CA ASP A 134 11.76 3.90 -9.08
C ASP A 134 10.77 3.16 -9.97
N GLU A 135 11.09 2.99 -11.27
CA GLU A 135 10.25 2.23 -12.19
C GLU A 135 10.11 0.78 -11.75
N SER A 136 11.18 0.16 -11.24
CA SER A 136 11.13 -1.22 -10.75
C SER A 136 10.19 -1.36 -9.54
N ILE A 137 10.26 -0.42 -8.59
CA ILE A 137 9.38 -0.39 -7.42
C ILE A 137 7.92 -0.21 -7.86
N GLU A 138 7.65 0.75 -8.76
CA GLU A 138 6.32 1.01 -9.30
C GLU A 138 5.73 -0.22 -10.02
N LYS A 139 6.46 -0.78 -10.99
CA LYS A 139 5.93 -1.86 -11.83
C LYS A 139 5.76 -3.19 -11.08
N VAL A 140 6.65 -3.48 -10.14
CA VAL A 140 6.53 -4.69 -9.32
C VAL A 140 5.38 -4.53 -8.32
N SER A 141 5.25 -3.37 -7.69
CA SER A 141 4.15 -3.08 -6.77
C SER A 141 2.78 -3.15 -7.46
N GLU A 142 2.64 -2.51 -8.65
CA GLU A 142 1.45 -2.58 -9.49
C GLU A 142 1.07 -4.03 -9.82
N SER A 143 2.07 -4.86 -10.13
CA SER A 143 1.85 -6.28 -10.39
C SER A 143 1.38 -7.04 -9.17
N LEU A 144 2.06 -6.89 -8.02
CA LEU A 144 1.75 -7.62 -6.79
C LEU A 144 0.41 -7.21 -6.17
N GLY A 145 -0.02 -5.97 -6.34
CA GLY A 145 -1.33 -5.47 -5.92
C GLY A 145 -2.48 -5.88 -6.86
N GLY A 146 -2.18 -6.56 -7.99
CA GLY A 146 -3.18 -6.97 -8.96
C GLY A 146 -3.70 -5.84 -9.86
N ASN A 147 -2.99 -4.71 -9.92
CA ASN A 147 -3.39 -3.54 -10.72
C ASN A 147 -2.81 -3.56 -12.15
N ASN A 148 -1.86 -4.43 -12.43
CA ASN A 148 -1.30 -4.65 -13.75
C ASN A 148 -2.12 -5.70 -14.51
N GLU A 149 -2.76 -5.34 -15.63
CA GLU A 149 -3.64 -6.20 -16.41
C GLU A 149 -3.00 -7.52 -16.83
N ASN A 150 -1.69 -7.51 -17.12
CA ASN A 150 -0.96 -8.71 -17.55
C ASN A 150 -0.73 -9.71 -16.40
N THR A 151 -0.74 -9.27 -15.15
CA THR A 151 -0.43 -10.09 -13.98
C THR A 151 -1.58 -10.17 -12.96
N ALA A 152 -2.66 -9.39 -13.14
CA ALA A 152 -3.80 -9.33 -12.23
C ALA A 152 -4.39 -10.72 -11.92
N HIS A 153 -4.50 -11.60 -12.92
CA HIS A 153 -4.98 -12.97 -12.74
C HIS A 153 -4.14 -13.80 -11.75
N HIS A 154 -2.92 -13.37 -11.47
CA HIS A 154 -2.03 -14.01 -10.51
C HIS A 154 -2.15 -13.45 -9.10
N TYR A 155 -2.42 -12.13 -8.95
CA TYR A 155 -2.21 -11.41 -7.70
C TYR A 155 -3.45 -10.68 -7.17
N ASP A 156 -4.45 -10.38 -8.02
CA ASP A 156 -5.65 -9.65 -7.59
C ASP A 156 -6.38 -10.39 -6.44
N GLY A 157 -6.66 -9.65 -5.36
CA GLY A 157 -7.35 -10.14 -4.18
C GLY A 157 -6.57 -11.17 -3.34
N LYS A 158 -5.24 -11.29 -3.52
CA LYS A 158 -4.40 -12.23 -2.77
C LYS A 158 -3.90 -11.64 -1.47
N THR A 159 -3.80 -12.50 -0.46
CA THR A 159 -3.07 -12.18 0.78
C THR A 159 -1.56 -12.17 0.53
N THR A 160 -0.80 -11.49 1.39
CA THR A 160 0.68 -11.47 1.33
C THR A 160 1.29 -12.85 1.16
N THR A 161 0.82 -13.85 1.91
CA THR A 161 1.32 -15.24 1.79
C THR A 161 1.01 -15.84 0.43
N GLN A 162 -0.16 -15.57 -0.14
CA GLN A 162 -0.54 -16.07 -1.47
C GLN A 162 0.25 -15.36 -2.58
N ILE A 163 0.48 -14.05 -2.45
CA ILE A 163 1.36 -13.28 -3.32
C ILE A 163 2.74 -13.92 -3.36
N LEU A 164 3.35 -14.16 -2.20
CA LEU A 164 4.68 -14.74 -2.08
C LEU A 164 4.78 -16.17 -2.62
N ARG A 165 3.76 -17.00 -2.43
CA ARG A 165 3.68 -18.34 -3.04
C ARG A 165 3.61 -18.30 -4.57
N LYS A 166 2.97 -17.27 -5.12
CA LYS A 166 2.89 -17.07 -6.57
C LYS A 166 4.18 -16.47 -7.11
N TYR A 167 4.78 -15.54 -6.37
CA TYR A 167 6.05 -14.91 -6.72
C TYR A 167 7.16 -15.95 -6.91
N ASN A 168 7.30 -16.86 -5.96
CA ASN A 168 8.22 -17.98 -6.07
C ASN A 168 7.52 -19.29 -5.64
N SER A 169 7.03 -20.02 -6.65
CA SER A 169 6.33 -21.30 -6.46
C SER A 169 7.27 -22.49 -6.30
N VAL A 170 8.57 -22.32 -6.57
CA VAL A 170 9.56 -23.40 -6.57
C VAL A 170 10.12 -23.64 -5.16
N ILE A 171 10.30 -22.58 -4.38
CA ILE A 171 10.87 -22.66 -3.04
C ILE A 171 9.74 -22.75 -1.99
N PRO A 172 9.50 -23.91 -1.35
CA PRO A 172 8.36 -24.09 -0.43
C PRO A 172 8.36 -23.13 0.76
N ASN A 173 9.54 -22.75 1.27
CA ASN A 173 9.71 -21.87 2.42
C ASN A 173 9.82 -20.39 2.05
N TYR A 174 9.75 -20.03 0.77
CA TYR A 174 9.88 -18.64 0.31
C TYR A 174 9.00 -17.65 1.08
N PRO A 175 7.67 -17.89 1.27
CA PRO A 175 6.84 -16.99 2.04
C PRO A 175 7.32 -16.79 3.48
N LYS A 176 7.76 -17.85 4.15
CA LYS A 176 8.25 -17.76 5.54
C LYS A 176 9.53 -16.92 5.63
N GLU A 177 10.44 -17.08 4.66
CA GLU A 177 11.68 -16.33 4.61
C GLU A 177 11.45 -14.83 4.40
N VAL A 178 10.57 -14.46 3.45
CA VAL A 178 10.23 -13.06 3.21
C VAL A 178 9.47 -12.45 4.39
N ILE A 179 8.49 -13.15 4.96
CA ILE A 179 7.76 -12.67 6.16
C ILE A 179 8.71 -12.48 7.35
N LYS A 180 9.74 -13.31 7.50
CA LYS A 180 10.76 -13.09 8.53
C LYS A 180 11.51 -11.78 8.31
N ILE A 181 11.83 -11.42 7.06
CA ILE A 181 12.47 -10.13 6.75
C ILE A 181 11.51 -8.97 7.04
N MET A 182 10.22 -9.08 6.70
CA MET A 182 9.22 -8.06 7.03
C MET A 182 9.18 -7.76 8.54
N LYS A 183 9.26 -8.79 9.39
CA LYS A 183 9.33 -8.63 10.85
C LYS A 183 10.62 -7.96 11.33
N LEU A 184 11.73 -8.14 10.61
CA LEU A 184 12.99 -7.47 10.95
C LEU A 184 12.95 -5.98 10.60
N ILE A 185 12.15 -5.59 9.60
CA ILE A 185 11.91 -4.17 9.28
C ILE A 185 11.15 -3.50 10.42
N ASP A 186 10.08 -4.11 10.96
CA ASP A 186 9.36 -3.59 12.13
C ASP A 186 10.25 -3.39 13.36
N ALA A 187 11.17 -4.34 13.60
CA ALA A 187 12.07 -4.29 14.75
C ALA A 187 13.19 -3.22 14.61
N SER A 188 13.27 -2.56 13.46
CA SER A 188 14.24 -1.50 13.17
C SER A 188 13.65 -0.11 13.38
N ASP A 189 12.42 -0.04 13.84
CA ASP A 189 11.77 1.20 14.23
C ASP A 189 12.60 1.87 15.34
N PRO A 190 13.09 3.10 15.15
CA PRO A 190 13.79 3.82 16.21
C PRO A 190 12.80 4.14 17.33
N ILE A 191 13.01 3.51 18.49
CA ILE A 191 12.28 3.82 19.74
C ILE A 191 12.55 5.26 20.16
#